data_8c0bb8bd08abec176c967c99d72c6337
#
_entry.id   8c0bb8bd08abec176c967c99d72c6337
#
_cell.length_a   1.000
_cell.length_b   1.000
_cell.length_c   1.000
_cell.angle_alpha   90.00
_cell.angle_beta   90.00
_cell.angle_gamma   90.00
#
_symmetry.space_group_name_H-M   'P 1'
#
loop_
_entity.id
_entity.type
_entity.pdbx_description
1 polymer ?
#
loop_
_entity_poly.entity_id
_entity_poly.type
_entity_poly.pdbx_seq_one_letter_code
_entity_poly.pdbx_strand_id
1 'polypeptide(L)'
;RDSVASRGLGDVYKRQTFSTPRRTALEENEFEHDIEDLIQREEMVITVSLKGYIKRVPLSTYKAQHRGGKGRSGMATRDEDVVDKLFVANTHTPVLFFTSRGMVYQMKVYRLPLGTPQARGKAMVNLLPLSEGEWIQTVMPMPAEEETWENLQVMFATSAGTVRRNDLSDFTNIKKNGKIAMKLDEGERLISVQPCSDEHDVLLTTKAGKAIRFQVSDVRIFKSRGSMGVRGIKLTESDAVVGMSILRHVNYEDVPNSDLHEREVYLRQTSYLRRVTNETTENEIDQPDVMLSPERLAFLGAAEDFILTVTENGIGKRTSAYEYRITNRGGQGIWNIDVTDKAGLVVAGFPVNHSDQIMLVTNSGQLIRCAVDEIGITGRRTQGVWIFRVNNDEKVVSVSLIGDEVNSSDDGDSAEGQPEL
;
A
#
# COMPACT_ATOMS: atom_id res chain seq x y z
N ARG A 1 67.75 15.09 -8.48
CA ARG A 1 66.61 14.24 -8.96
C ARG A 1 66.61 12.94 -8.14
N ASP A 2 66.14 12.99 -6.89
CA ASP A 2 65.80 11.79 -6.16
C ASP A 2 64.51 11.23 -6.72
N SER A 3 64.63 10.18 -7.49
CA SER A 3 63.51 9.55 -8.15
C SER A 3 62.63 8.81 -7.10
N VAL A 4 61.32 8.84 -7.34
CA VAL A 4 60.33 8.09 -6.51
C VAL A 4 60.70 6.62 -6.38
N ALA A 5 61.48 6.05 -7.33
CA ALA A 5 61.99 4.69 -7.31
C ALA A 5 63.00 4.42 -6.17
N SER A 6 63.79 5.40 -5.76
CA SER A 6 64.77 5.21 -4.67
C SER A 6 64.12 5.10 -3.28
N ARG A 7 62.97 5.77 -3.09
CA ARG A 7 62.19 5.66 -1.84
C ARG A 7 61.53 4.29 -1.72
N GLY A 8 61.04 3.74 -2.81
CA GLY A 8 60.44 2.43 -2.84
C GLY A 8 61.39 1.31 -2.49
N LEU A 9 62.66 1.36 -2.98
CA LEU A 9 63.72 0.40 -2.67
C LEU A 9 64.13 0.45 -1.19
N GLY A 10 64.16 1.65 -0.59
CA GLY A 10 64.45 1.79 0.85
C GLY A 10 63.39 1.20 1.76
N ASP A 11 62.12 1.31 1.36
CA ASP A 11 61.00 0.71 2.10
C ASP A 11 60.95 -0.83 1.96
N VAL A 12 61.31 -1.37 0.79
CA VAL A 12 61.43 -2.83 0.58
C VAL A 12 62.59 -3.40 1.42
N TYR A 13 63.73 -2.71 1.42
CA TYR A 13 64.89 -3.12 2.26
C TYR A 13 64.60 -3.11 3.75
N LYS A 14 63.94 -2.05 4.24
CA LYS A 14 63.50 -1.96 5.64
C LYS A 14 62.53 -3.06 6.01
N ARG A 15 61.57 -3.38 5.13
CA ARG A 15 60.64 -4.50 5.35
C ARG A 15 61.35 -5.85 5.42
N GLN A 16 62.34 -6.09 4.58
CA GLN A 16 63.13 -7.34 4.60
C GLN A 16 64.03 -7.47 5.82
N THR A 17 64.66 -6.36 6.27
CA THR A 17 65.64 -6.40 7.34
C THR A 17 65.01 -6.29 8.75
N PHE A 18 63.88 -5.60 8.88
CA PHE A 18 63.23 -5.37 10.15
C PHE A 18 61.83 -5.95 10.23
N SER A 19 61.50 -6.88 9.33
CA SER A 19 60.22 -7.58 9.37
C SER A 19 60.11 -8.47 10.61
N THR A 20 59.26 -8.11 11.53
CA THR A 20 58.83 -8.98 12.60
C THR A 20 57.56 -9.73 12.18
N PRO A 21 57.39 -11.01 12.52
CA PRO A 21 56.12 -11.69 12.24
C PRO A 21 54.95 -10.95 12.87
N ARG A 22 53.87 -10.85 12.15
CA ARG A 22 52.63 -10.25 12.65
C ARG A 22 52.20 -10.95 13.93
N ARG A 23 52.00 -10.19 14.99
CA ARG A 23 51.47 -10.67 16.27
C ARG A 23 49.95 -10.77 16.28
N THR A 24 49.28 -10.10 15.33
CA THR A 24 47.85 -10.18 15.15
C THR A 24 47.50 -11.28 14.16
N ALA A 25 46.77 -12.29 14.58
CA ALA A 25 46.12 -13.21 13.66
C ALA A 25 45.05 -12.46 12.84
N LEU A 26 45.04 -12.73 11.54
CA LEU A 26 43.90 -12.35 10.72
C LEU A 26 42.93 -13.52 10.85
N GLU A 27 42.01 -13.42 11.75
CA GLU A 27 40.84 -14.29 11.77
C GLU A 27 39.89 -13.75 10.72
N GLU A 28 39.40 -14.58 9.80
CA GLU A 28 38.27 -14.25 8.97
C GLU A 28 37.11 -14.01 9.92
N ASN A 29 36.55 -12.82 9.83
CA ASN A 29 35.51 -12.35 10.75
C ASN A 29 34.24 -13.16 10.51
N GLU A 30 34.06 -14.27 11.20
CA GLU A 30 32.80 -15.01 11.29
C GLU A 30 31.69 -14.17 11.98
N PHE A 31 32.08 -12.99 12.52
CA PHE A 31 31.20 -12.09 13.27
C PHE A 31 30.16 -11.31 12.45
N GLU A 32 30.16 -11.37 11.12
CA GLU A 32 29.07 -10.70 10.37
C GLU A 32 27.72 -11.39 10.54
N HIS A 33 27.68 -12.67 10.88
CA HIS A 33 26.46 -13.38 11.26
C HIS A 33 26.03 -13.08 12.70
N ASP A 34 26.95 -12.85 13.61
CA ASP A 34 26.68 -12.70 15.03
C ASP A 34 25.97 -11.39 15.44
N ILE A 35 26.08 -10.31 14.65
CA ILE A 35 25.45 -9.03 15.02
C ILE A 35 23.92 -9.14 14.89
N GLU A 36 23.44 -9.87 13.92
CA GLU A 36 22.01 -10.06 13.72
C GLU A 36 21.40 -10.98 14.78
N ASP A 37 22.14 -12.00 15.20
CA ASP A 37 21.74 -12.93 16.26
C ASP A 37 21.65 -12.25 17.64
N LEU A 38 22.39 -11.15 17.84
CA LEU A 38 22.33 -10.34 19.06
C LEU A 38 21.13 -9.39 19.11
N ILE A 39 20.44 -9.20 17.99
CA ILE A 39 19.27 -8.31 17.93
C ILE A 39 18.03 -9.08 18.38
N GLN A 40 17.42 -8.59 19.45
CA GLN A 40 16.19 -9.19 19.97
C GLN A 40 15.08 -9.13 18.91
N ARG A 41 14.37 -10.26 18.73
CA ARG A 41 13.18 -10.35 17.90
C ARG A 41 12.01 -9.72 18.67
N GLU A 42 11.53 -8.60 18.18
CA GLU A 42 10.37 -7.90 18.74
C GLU A 42 9.55 -7.24 17.63
N GLU A 43 8.27 -7.08 17.88
CA GLU A 43 7.36 -6.40 16.95
C GLU A 43 7.56 -4.90 17.04
N MET A 44 7.72 -4.28 15.87
CA MET A 44 7.95 -2.86 15.71
C MET A 44 6.81 -2.22 14.92
N VAL A 45 6.36 -1.08 15.36
CA VAL A 45 5.50 -0.18 14.58
C VAL A 45 6.40 0.70 13.71
N ILE A 46 6.27 0.57 12.40
CA ILE A 46 6.97 1.39 11.43
C ILE A 46 6.02 2.49 10.95
N THR A 47 6.45 3.72 11.05
CA THR A 47 5.69 4.90 10.62
C THR A 47 6.45 5.60 9.51
N VAL A 48 5.77 5.86 8.39
CA VAL A 48 6.29 6.62 7.24
C VAL A 48 5.41 7.84 7.04
N SER A 49 6.01 9.03 6.93
CA SER A 49 5.27 10.27 6.66
C SER A 49 5.25 10.63 5.19
N LEU A 50 4.29 11.46 4.77
CA LEU A 50 4.18 12.00 3.40
C LEU A 50 5.45 12.74 2.95
N LYS A 51 6.13 13.45 3.86
CA LYS A 51 7.40 14.13 3.57
C LYS A 51 8.61 13.18 3.56
N GLY A 52 8.37 11.87 3.66
CA GLY A 52 9.42 10.87 3.55
C GLY A 52 10.26 10.67 4.81
N TYR A 53 9.72 10.93 5.99
CA TYR A 53 10.34 10.56 7.26
C TYR A 53 9.92 9.16 7.67
N ILE A 54 10.84 8.39 8.23
CA ILE A 54 10.60 7.04 8.69
C ILE A 54 11.16 6.83 10.10
N LYS A 55 10.47 6.04 10.90
CA LYS A 55 10.92 5.56 12.21
C LYS A 55 10.34 4.19 12.53
N ARG A 56 10.96 3.52 13.49
CA ARG A 56 10.41 2.34 14.15
C ARG A 56 10.26 2.60 15.65
N VAL A 57 9.22 2.05 16.24
CA VAL A 57 8.92 2.14 17.68
C VAL A 57 8.52 0.75 18.16
N PRO A 58 9.03 0.22 19.28
CA PRO A 58 8.57 -1.05 19.81
C PRO A 58 7.04 -1.04 20.02
N LEU A 59 6.36 -2.09 19.57
CA LEU A 59 4.90 -2.21 19.72
C LEU A 59 4.51 -2.15 21.21
N SER A 60 5.33 -2.71 22.10
CA SER A 60 5.15 -2.65 23.56
C SER A 60 5.10 -1.25 24.16
N THR A 61 5.61 -0.24 23.43
CA THR A 61 5.53 1.18 23.86
C THR A 61 4.12 1.74 23.73
N TYR A 62 3.28 1.14 22.88
CA TYR A 62 1.89 1.49 22.70
C TYR A 62 1.06 0.65 23.68
N LYS A 63 0.66 1.26 24.81
CA LYS A 63 -0.26 0.62 25.74
C LYS A 63 -1.66 0.58 25.12
N ALA A 64 -2.31 -0.55 25.19
CA ALA A 64 -3.74 -0.66 24.89
C ALA A 64 -4.52 0.37 25.72
N GLN A 65 -5.39 1.14 25.07
CA GLN A 65 -6.24 2.13 25.75
C GLN A 65 -7.69 1.63 25.72
N HIS A 66 -8.36 1.74 26.87
CA HIS A 66 -9.79 1.44 26.97
C HIS A 66 -10.62 2.41 26.13
N ARG A 67 -11.81 1.99 25.70
CA ARG A 67 -12.79 2.81 24.97
C ARG A 67 -13.00 4.14 25.70
N GLY A 68 -12.89 5.26 24.96
CA GLY A 68 -13.03 6.63 25.51
C GLY A 68 -11.72 7.31 25.91
N GLY A 69 -10.58 6.64 25.78
CA GLY A 69 -9.26 7.25 25.97
C GLY A 69 -8.94 8.25 24.84
N LYS A 70 -8.26 9.35 25.17
CA LYS A 70 -7.67 10.25 24.15
C LYS A 70 -6.53 9.52 23.49
N GLY A 71 -6.65 9.23 22.18
CA GLY A 71 -5.59 8.63 21.37
C GLY A 71 -4.28 9.41 21.50
N ARG A 72 -3.15 8.74 21.37
CA ARG A 72 -1.83 9.40 21.30
C ARG A 72 -1.47 9.64 19.85
N SER A 73 -0.90 10.83 19.56
CA SER A 73 -0.33 11.13 18.26
C SER A 73 0.80 10.14 17.95
N GLY A 74 0.69 9.43 16.84
CA GLY A 74 1.70 8.48 16.39
C GLY A 74 3.00 9.12 15.89
N MET A 75 3.02 10.45 15.70
CA MET A 75 4.17 11.23 15.29
C MET A 75 3.95 12.69 15.64
N ALA A 76 4.97 13.39 16.17
CA ALA A 76 4.92 14.84 16.29
C ALA A 76 5.08 15.44 14.90
N THR A 77 4.00 15.91 14.34
CA THR A 77 4.00 16.68 13.10
C THR A 77 4.02 18.16 13.47
N ARG A 78 5.11 18.83 13.17
CA ARG A 78 5.09 20.29 13.07
C ARG A 78 4.54 20.58 11.68
N ASP A 79 3.48 21.37 11.63
CA ASP A 79 2.86 21.96 10.44
C ASP A 79 3.14 21.23 9.11
N GLU A 80 2.15 20.53 8.55
CA GLU A 80 2.13 19.98 7.19
C GLU A 80 2.80 18.61 6.92
N ASP A 81 3.16 17.79 7.89
CA ASP A 81 3.62 16.41 7.65
C ASP A 81 2.67 15.40 8.32
N VAL A 82 2.29 14.35 7.61
CA VAL A 82 1.29 13.36 8.03
C VAL A 82 1.85 11.97 7.90
N VAL A 83 1.36 11.07 8.73
CA VAL A 83 1.61 9.64 8.57
C VAL A 83 0.90 9.16 7.30
N ASP A 84 1.68 8.73 6.31
CA ASP A 84 1.19 8.14 5.08
C ASP A 84 1.00 6.62 5.22
N LYS A 85 1.98 5.95 5.86
CA LYS A 85 1.94 4.50 6.06
C LYS A 85 2.33 4.14 7.48
N LEU A 86 1.57 3.17 8.02
CA LEU A 86 1.85 2.55 9.31
C LEU A 86 1.66 1.04 9.14
N PHE A 87 2.65 0.26 9.59
CA PHE A 87 2.56 -1.19 9.61
C PHE A 87 3.39 -1.77 10.75
N VAL A 88 3.05 -2.98 11.16
CA VAL A 88 3.79 -3.74 12.16
C VAL A 88 4.66 -4.78 11.45
N ALA A 89 5.90 -4.90 11.90
CA ALA A 89 6.81 -5.93 11.40
C ALA A 89 7.86 -6.27 12.45
N ASN A 90 8.36 -7.50 12.42
CA ASN A 90 9.43 -7.95 13.30
C ASN A 90 10.76 -7.23 12.99
N THR A 91 11.61 -7.04 14.00
CA THR A 91 12.94 -6.41 13.84
C THR A 91 13.78 -7.00 12.70
N HIS A 92 13.65 -8.31 12.43
CA HIS A 92 14.42 -9.01 11.40
C HIS A 92 13.76 -8.98 10.01
N THR A 93 12.51 -8.55 9.92
CA THR A 93 11.77 -8.50 8.66
C THR A 93 12.48 -7.58 7.65
N PRO A 94 12.78 -8.06 6.43
CA PRO A 94 13.25 -7.21 5.36
C PRO A 94 12.10 -6.32 4.87
N VAL A 95 12.40 -5.04 4.63
CA VAL A 95 11.46 -4.07 4.06
C VAL A 95 12.01 -3.61 2.72
N LEU A 96 11.18 -3.65 1.70
CA LEU A 96 11.48 -3.17 0.36
C LEU A 96 10.96 -1.74 0.18
N PHE A 97 11.81 -0.91 -0.39
CA PHE A 97 11.52 0.50 -0.68
C PHE A 97 11.56 0.70 -2.19
N PHE A 98 10.40 0.83 -2.80
CA PHE A 98 10.28 1.08 -4.23
C PHE A 98 10.18 2.58 -4.49
N THR A 99 11.00 3.08 -5.41
CA THR A 99 11.05 4.51 -5.71
C THR A 99 10.17 4.87 -6.90
N SER A 100 9.85 6.15 -7.02
CA SER A 100 9.13 6.72 -8.17
C SER A 100 9.80 6.48 -9.52
N ARG A 101 11.14 6.24 -9.52
CA ARG A 101 11.94 5.95 -10.71
C ARG A 101 12.12 4.46 -11.00
N GLY A 102 11.41 3.59 -10.30
CA GLY A 102 11.47 2.14 -10.51
C GLY A 102 12.70 1.46 -9.94
N MET A 103 13.41 2.10 -9.00
CA MET A 103 14.45 1.46 -8.20
C MET A 103 13.85 0.76 -6.99
N VAL A 104 14.54 -0.22 -6.46
CA VAL A 104 14.21 -0.87 -5.18
C VAL A 104 15.43 -0.95 -4.29
N TYR A 105 15.23 -0.64 -3.03
CA TYR A 105 16.19 -0.80 -1.93
C TYR A 105 15.61 -1.75 -0.90
N GLN A 106 16.49 -2.39 -0.13
CA GLN A 106 16.12 -3.30 0.95
C GLN A 106 16.82 -2.90 2.22
N MET A 107 16.09 -2.91 3.34
CA MET A 107 16.63 -2.68 4.66
C MET A 107 15.85 -3.51 5.68
N LYS A 108 16.54 -4.18 6.62
CA LYS A 108 15.88 -4.85 7.73
C LYS A 108 15.34 -3.83 8.73
N VAL A 109 14.21 -4.14 9.36
CA VAL A 109 13.54 -3.24 10.31
C VAL A 109 14.49 -2.76 11.41
N TYR A 110 15.35 -3.61 11.95
CA TYR A 110 16.30 -3.19 13.00
C TYR A 110 17.27 -2.08 12.59
N ARG A 111 17.50 -1.87 11.29
CA ARG A 111 18.33 -0.78 10.74
C ARG A 111 17.58 0.54 10.58
N LEU A 112 16.25 0.51 10.66
CA LEU A 112 15.46 1.73 10.64
C LEU A 112 15.70 2.55 11.91
N PRO A 113 15.60 3.88 11.87
CA PRO A 113 15.85 4.72 13.03
C PRO A 113 14.85 4.42 14.16
N LEU A 114 15.36 4.07 15.34
CA LEU A 114 14.57 3.94 16.55
C LEU A 114 14.11 5.32 17.00
N GLY A 115 12.86 5.43 17.36
CA GLY A 115 12.26 6.68 17.84
C GLY A 115 11.27 6.44 18.97
N THR A 116 10.86 7.52 19.62
CA THR A 116 9.69 7.54 20.49
C THR A 116 8.41 7.71 19.65
N PRO A 117 7.22 7.39 20.17
CA PRO A 117 5.96 7.63 19.45
C PRO A 117 5.82 9.06 18.91
N GLN A 118 6.32 10.05 19.63
CA GLN A 118 6.23 11.46 19.26
C GLN A 118 7.40 11.96 18.38
N ALA A 119 8.49 11.19 18.20
CA ALA A 119 9.59 11.60 17.38
C ALA A 119 9.22 11.67 15.89
N ARG A 120 9.80 12.60 15.15
CA ARG A 120 9.61 12.75 13.70
C ARG A 120 10.27 11.63 12.89
N GLY A 121 11.29 10.96 13.44
CA GLY A 121 12.10 10.00 12.71
C GLY A 121 13.21 10.65 11.87
N LYS A 122 13.73 9.93 10.86
CA LYS A 122 14.75 10.42 9.93
C LYS A 122 14.22 10.42 8.51
N ALA A 123 14.64 11.40 7.72
CA ALA A 123 14.30 11.46 6.30
C ALA A 123 14.92 10.26 5.55
N MET A 124 14.14 9.61 4.70
CA MET A 124 14.57 8.45 3.93
C MET A 124 15.72 8.76 2.96
N VAL A 125 15.82 9.99 2.49
CA VAL A 125 16.96 10.47 1.68
C VAL A 125 18.31 10.37 2.40
N ASN A 126 18.31 10.34 3.74
CA ASN A 126 19.53 10.15 4.54
C ASN A 126 19.84 8.66 4.83
N LEU A 127 18.90 7.77 4.53
CA LEU A 127 19.01 6.33 4.76
C LEU A 127 19.28 5.57 3.46
N LEU A 128 18.75 6.08 2.35
CA LEU A 128 18.80 5.46 1.04
C LEU A 128 19.45 6.43 0.03
N PRO A 129 20.27 5.95 -0.91
CA PRO A 129 20.94 6.77 -1.91
C PRO A 129 19.98 7.19 -3.03
N LEU A 130 18.98 8.01 -2.68
CA LEU A 130 18.00 8.53 -3.63
C LEU A 130 18.61 9.63 -4.50
N SER A 131 18.22 9.67 -5.77
CA SER A 131 18.57 10.72 -6.71
C SER A 131 17.74 11.99 -6.46
N GLU A 132 18.16 13.12 -7.01
CA GLU A 132 17.39 14.37 -6.92
C GLU A 132 16.01 14.21 -7.59
N GLY A 133 14.96 14.64 -6.89
CA GLY A 133 13.57 14.48 -7.33
C GLY A 133 13.05 13.05 -7.33
N GLU A 134 13.74 12.10 -6.72
CA GLU A 134 13.29 10.75 -6.47
C GLU A 134 12.72 10.61 -5.07
N TRP A 135 11.57 9.94 -4.95
CA TRP A 135 10.94 9.67 -3.64
C TRP A 135 10.52 8.21 -3.53
N ILE A 136 10.28 7.78 -2.31
CA ILE A 136 9.77 6.44 -2.05
C ILE A 136 8.27 6.40 -2.34
N GLN A 137 7.91 5.59 -3.33
CA GLN A 137 6.52 5.43 -3.77
C GLN A 137 5.80 4.34 -2.96
N THR A 138 6.49 3.23 -2.69
CA THR A 138 5.92 2.11 -1.95
C THR A 138 6.92 1.58 -0.94
N VAL A 139 6.45 1.35 0.27
CA VAL A 139 7.17 0.61 1.31
C VAL A 139 6.42 -0.69 1.54
N MET A 140 7.10 -1.81 1.38
CA MET A 140 6.51 -3.14 1.46
C MET A 140 7.34 -4.02 2.41
N PRO A 141 6.81 -4.38 3.59
CA PRO A 141 7.42 -5.42 4.41
C PRO A 141 7.32 -6.75 3.67
N MET A 142 8.38 -7.55 3.74
CA MET A 142 8.35 -8.91 3.24
C MET A 142 7.49 -9.78 4.16
N PRO A 143 6.76 -10.77 3.64
CA PRO A 143 6.04 -11.72 4.49
C PRO A 143 6.97 -12.37 5.53
N ALA A 144 6.43 -12.65 6.71
CA ALA A 144 7.22 -13.20 7.83
C ALA A 144 7.81 -14.58 7.52
N GLU A 145 7.09 -15.38 6.73
CA GLU A 145 7.49 -16.73 6.34
C GLU A 145 8.28 -16.70 5.03
N GLU A 146 9.60 -16.83 5.11
CA GLU A 146 10.48 -16.79 3.93
C GLU A 146 10.17 -17.88 2.90
N GLU A 147 9.65 -19.02 3.34
CA GLU A 147 9.23 -20.14 2.47
C GLU A 147 8.09 -19.73 1.50
N THR A 148 7.29 -18.73 1.86
CA THR A 148 6.20 -18.25 1.03
C THR A 148 6.66 -17.37 -0.13
N TRP A 149 7.87 -16.79 -0.06
CA TRP A 149 8.37 -15.83 -1.05
C TRP A 149 8.53 -16.41 -2.45
N GLU A 150 8.81 -17.71 -2.57
CA GLU A 150 8.93 -18.40 -3.86
C GLU A 150 7.57 -18.55 -4.57
N ASN A 151 6.48 -18.55 -3.80
CA ASN A 151 5.12 -18.76 -4.32
C ASN A 151 4.36 -17.43 -4.54
N LEU A 152 4.94 -16.31 -4.10
CA LEU A 152 4.33 -15.00 -4.23
C LEU A 152 4.93 -14.22 -5.40
N GLN A 153 4.10 -13.43 -6.05
CA GLN A 153 4.51 -12.49 -7.08
C GLN A 153 4.24 -11.06 -6.64
N VAL A 154 4.85 -10.14 -7.34
CA VAL A 154 4.69 -8.70 -7.13
C VAL A 154 4.20 -8.07 -8.42
N MET A 155 3.09 -7.35 -8.34
CA MET A 155 2.53 -6.56 -9.44
C MET A 155 2.98 -5.11 -9.32
N PHE A 156 3.44 -4.56 -10.42
CA PHE A 156 3.82 -3.16 -10.58
C PHE A 156 2.83 -2.46 -11.49
N ALA A 157 2.52 -1.21 -11.20
CA ALA A 157 1.76 -0.35 -12.08
C ALA A 157 2.40 1.03 -12.20
N THR A 158 2.37 1.59 -13.40
CA THR A 158 2.95 2.89 -13.72
C THR A 158 1.88 3.92 -14.07
N SER A 159 2.23 5.20 -14.04
CA SER A 159 1.33 6.30 -14.40
C SER A 159 0.84 6.23 -15.85
N ALA A 160 1.61 5.62 -16.75
CA ALA A 160 1.23 5.42 -18.15
C ALA A 160 0.33 4.19 -18.38
N GLY A 161 -0.06 3.48 -17.31
CA GLY A 161 -0.94 2.32 -17.41
C GLY A 161 -0.25 1.02 -17.82
N THR A 162 1.06 0.98 -17.71
CA THR A 162 1.87 -0.23 -17.89
C THR A 162 1.87 -1.04 -16.60
N VAL A 163 1.74 -2.36 -16.72
CA VAL A 163 1.80 -3.28 -15.59
C VAL A 163 2.88 -4.34 -15.82
N ARG A 164 3.41 -4.86 -14.73
CA ARG A 164 4.43 -5.88 -14.77
C ARG A 164 4.32 -6.78 -13.55
N ARG A 165 4.57 -8.09 -13.75
CA ARG A 165 4.54 -9.10 -12.70
C ARG A 165 5.89 -9.80 -12.62
N ASN A 166 6.45 -9.90 -11.43
CA ASN A 166 7.68 -10.64 -11.15
C ASN A 166 7.47 -11.57 -9.97
N ASP A 167 8.33 -12.59 -9.87
CA ASP A 167 8.42 -13.37 -8.64
C ASP A 167 8.97 -12.52 -7.50
N LEU A 168 8.42 -12.66 -6.29
CA LEU A 168 8.90 -11.93 -5.10
C LEU A 168 10.34 -12.29 -4.76
N SER A 169 10.75 -13.54 -5.04
CA SER A 169 12.13 -14.03 -4.89
C SER A 169 13.17 -13.23 -5.68
N ASP A 170 12.78 -12.54 -6.76
CA ASP A 170 13.65 -11.62 -7.49
C ASP A 170 14.18 -10.46 -6.63
N PHE A 171 13.52 -10.16 -5.51
CA PHE A 171 13.76 -9.01 -4.64
C PHE A 171 14.32 -9.38 -3.27
N THR A 172 14.71 -10.63 -3.05
CA THR A 172 15.26 -11.11 -1.77
C THR A 172 16.69 -10.66 -1.53
N ASN A 173 17.50 -10.51 -2.60
CA ASN A 173 18.91 -10.13 -2.54
C ASN A 173 19.16 -8.80 -3.24
N ILE A 174 19.01 -7.70 -2.49
CA ILE A 174 19.24 -6.34 -2.99
C ILE A 174 20.47 -5.74 -2.32
N LYS A 175 21.47 -5.35 -3.12
CA LYS A 175 22.67 -4.66 -2.64
C LYS A 175 22.33 -3.27 -2.12
N LYS A 176 23.21 -2.68 -1.30
CA LYS A 176 23.02 -1.33 -0.71
C LYS A 176 22.77 -0.21 -1.74
N ASN A 177 23.31 -0.35 -2.95
CA ASN A 177 23.09 0.62 -4.05
C ASN A 177 21.72 0.47 -4.73
N GLY A 178 20.87 -0.43 -4.26
CA GLY A 178 19.59 -0.75 -4.88
C GLY A 178 19.72 -1.59 -6.16
N LYS A 179 18.58 -1.88 -6.73
CA LYS A 179 18.43 -2.57 -8.03
C LYS A 179 17.31 -1.91 -8.81
N ILE A 180 17.37 -2.00 -10.13
CA ILE A 180 16.24 -1.67 -10.98
C ILE A 180 15.14 -2.71 -10.73
N ALA A 181 14.00 -2.27 -10.24
CA ALA A 181 12.81 -3.09 -10.08
C ALA A 181 12.01 -3.13 -11.38
N MET A 182 11.85 -1.98 -12.04
CA MET A 182 11.14 -1.84 -13.29
C MET A 182 11.77 -0.71 -14.11
N LYS A 183 12.00 -0.93 -15.43
CA LYS A 183 12.40 0.14 -16.32
C LYS A 183 11.19 0.99 -16.68
N LEU A 184 11.32 2.29 -16.55
CA LEU A 184 10.28 3.28 -16.85
C LEU A 184 10.68 4.08 -18.09
N ASP A 185 9.70 4.58 -18.83
CA ASP A 185 9.90 5.56 -19.89
C ASP A 185 10.11 6.98 -19.32
N GLU A 186 10.58 7.89 -20.15
CA GLU A 186 10.76 9.28 -19.75
C GLU A 186 9.42 9.92 -19.35
N GLY A 187 9.38 10.54 -18.17
CA GLY A 187 8.16 11.12 -17.60
C GLY A 187 7.21 10.11 -16.93
N GLU A 188 7.44 8.82 -17.10
CA GLU A 188 6.67 7.78 -16.43
C GLU A 188 7.12 7.60 -14.97
N ARG A 189 6.16 7.27 -14.10
CA ARG A 189 6.40 7.05 -12.68
C ARG A 189 5.79 5.73 -12.23
N LEU A 190 6.46 5.07 -11.31
CA LEU A 190 5.87 3.94 -10.59
C LEU A 190 4.76 4.47 -9.66
N ILE A 191 3.58 3.89 -9.74
CA ILE A 191 2.40 4.30 -8.95
C ILE A 191 2.17 3.37 -7.77
N SER A 192 2.28 2.07 -7.98
CA SER A 192 2.01 1.09 -6.92
C SER A 192 2.79 -0.20 -7.17
N VAL A 193 3.13 -0.85 -6.07
CA VAL A 193 3.73 -2.19 -6.04
C VAL A 193 3.00 -2.97 -4.97
N GLN A 194 2.41 -4.11 -5.31
CA GLN A 194 1.65 -4.93 -4.37
C GLN A 194 1.92 -6.42 -4.59
N PRO A 195 1.97 -7.23 -3.52
CA PRO A 195 2.02 -8.68 -3.65
C PRO A 195 0.74 -9.21 -4.28
N CYS A 196 0.85 -10.25 -5.08
CA CYS A 196 -0.27 -10.89 -5.75
C CYS A 196 -0.01 -12.39 -5.98
N SER A 197 -1.06 -13.11 -6.33
CA SER A 197 -1.03 -14.49 -6.81
C SER A 197 -2.00 -14.66 -7.99
N ASP A 198 -2.03 -15.85 -8.60
CA ASP A 198 -2.97 -16.14 -9.68
C ASP A 198 -4.46 -16.11 -9.25
N GLU A 199 -4.71 -16.16 -7.95
CA GLU A 199 -6.06 -16.08 -7.36
C GLU A 199 -6.58 -14.65 -7.17
N HIS A 200 -5.90 -13.68 -7.77
CA HIS A 200 -6.25 -12.27 -7.63
C HIS A 200 -6.57 -11.62 -8.97
N ASP A 201 -7.27 -10.49 -8.88
CA ASP A 201 -7.50 -9.56 -9.97
C ASP A 201 -6.74 -8.25 -9.72
N VAL A 202 -6.37 -7.58 -10.80
CA VAL A 202 -5.83 -6.22 -10.78
C VAL A 202 -6.94 -5.25 -11.14
N LEU A 203 -7.14 -4.23 -10.33
CA LEU A 203 -7.96 -3.06 -10.67
C LEU A 203 -7.05 -1.83 -10.80
N LEU A 204 -7.01 -1.24 -11.99
CA LEU A 204 -6.38 0.05 -12.23
C LEU A 204 -7.43 1.14 -12.24
N THR A 205 -7.16 2.24 -11.54
CA THR A 205 -8.01 3.45 -11.53
C THR A 205 -7.27 4.62 -12.15
N THR A 206 -7.98 5.44 -12.95
CA THR A 206 -7.36 6.55 -13.66
C THR A 206 -7.85 7.90 -13.16
N LYS A 207 -7.03 8.93 -13.40
CA LYS A 207 -7.30 10.32 -13.05
C LYS A 207 -8.58 10.85 -13.69
N ALA A 208 -8.86 10.43 -14.93
CA ALA A 208 -10.09 10.81 -15.66
C ALA A 208 -11.33 10.01 -15.23
N GLY A 209 -11.27 9.21 -14.16
CA GLY A 209 -12.43 8.53 -13.62
C GLY A 209 -12.78 7.20 -14.29
N LYS A 210 -11.85 6.58 -15.00
CA LYS A 210 -12.02 5.22 -15.53
C LYS A 210 -11.35 4.19 -14.67
N ALA A 211 -11.75 2.92 -14.83
CA ALA A 211 -11.10 1.77 -14.22
C ALA A 211 -11.16 0.55 -15.15
N ILE A 212 -10.18 -0.33 -15.01
CA ILE A 212 -10.15 -1.63 -15.67
C ILE A 212 -9.80 -2.71 -14.65
N ARG A 213 -10.56 -3.83 -14.69
CA ARG A 213 -10.30 -5.02 -13.88
C ARG A 213 -9.96 -6.18 -14.79
N PHE A 214 -8.86 -6.88 -14.50
CA PHE A 214 -8.39 -8.06 -15.22
C PHE A 214 -7.70 -9.02 -14.26
N GLN A 215 -7.58 -10.30 -14.64
CA GLN A 215 -6.93 -11.30 -13.79
C GLN A 215 -5.42 -11.07 -13.73
N VAL A 216 -4.81 -11.34 -12.58
CA VAL A 216 -3.35 -11.31 -12.41
C VAL A 216 -2.67 -12.26 -13.40
N SER A 217 -3.28 -13.43 -13.67
CA SER A 217 -2.82 -14.43 -14.64
C SER A 217 -2.71 -13.91 -16.08
N ASP A 218 -3.44 -12.86 -16.46
CA ASP A 218 -3.32 -12.19 -17.77
C ASP A 218 -1.96 -11.48 -17.94
N VAL A 219 -1.24 -11.26 -16.86
CA VAL A 219 0.08 -10.67 -16.87
C VAL A 219 1.11 -11.77 -16.67
N ARG A 220 1.88 -12.07 -17.70
CA ARG A 220 2.96 -13.07 -17.59
C ARG A 220 3.98 -12.68 -16.54
N ILE A 221 4.59 -13.65 -15.89
CA ILE A 221 5.72 -13.44 -14.99
C ILE A 221 6.96 -13.08 -15.83
N PHE A 222 7.58 -11.95 -15.50
CA PHE A 222 8.80 -11.49 -16.17
C PHE A 222 10.02 -11.97 -15.40
N LYS A 223 10.88 -12.73 -16.06
CA LYS A 223 12.15 -13.21 -15.47
C LYS A 223 13.21 -12.11 -15.34
N SER A 224 13.08 -11.02 -16.09
CA SER A 224 14.03 -9.92 -16.10
C SER A 224 13.42 -8.63 -15.55
N ARG A 225 14.10 -7.99 -14.62
CA ARG A 225 13.69 -6.70 -14.04
C ARG A 225 13.93 -5.51 -14.96
N GLY A 226 14.71 -5.68 -16.02
CA GLY A 226 15.07 -4.63 -16.98
C GLY A 226 14.05 -4.36 -18.09
N SER A 227 12.87 -4.98 -18.06
CA SER A 227 11.81 -4.74 -19.04
C SER A 227 10.77 -3.74 -18.55
N MET A 228 10.03 -3.13 -19.46
CA MET A 228 9.02 -2.11 -19.18
C MET A 228 7.67 -2.70 -18.76
N GLY A 229 7.38 -3.96 -19.08
CA GLY A 229 6.10 -4.59 -18.79
C GLY A 229 5.16 -4.64 -19.97
N VAL A 230 3.87 -4.72 -19.72
CA VAL A 230 2.79 -4.81 -20.71
C VAL A 230 1.70 -3.80 -20.40
N ARG A 231 0.92 -3.42 -21.41
CA ARG A 231 -0.20 -2.49 -21.22
C ARG A 231 -1.28 -3.11 -20.34
N GLY A 232 -1.59 -2.46 -19.24
CA GLY A 232 -2.70 -2.77 -18.35
C GLY A 232 -3.99 -2.07 -18.77
N ILE A 233 -3.91 -0.78 -19.08
CA ILE A 233 -5.03 0.05 -19.55
C ILE A 233 -4.57 0.92 -20.72
N LYS A 234 -5.49 1.22 -21.65
CA LYS A 234 -5.29 2.20 -22.72
C LYS A 234 -5.80 3.56 -22.24
N LEU A 235 -4.88 4.47 -22.00
CA LEU A 235 -5.18 5.84 -21.57
C LEU A 235 -5.40 6.78 -22.77
N THR A 236 -6.09 7.88 -22.52
CA THR A 236 -6.09 9.07 -23.38
C THR A 236 -4.87 9.95 -23.07
N GLU A 237 -4.51 10.89 -23.94
CA GLU A 237 -3.28 11.69 -23.81
C GLU A 237 -3.14 12.47 -22.49
N SER A 238 -4.26 12.89 -21.91
CA SER A 238 -4.28 13.66 -20.65
C SER A 238 -4.57 12.83 -19.39
N ASP A 239 -4.76 11.51 -19.54
CA ASP A 239 -5.11 10.63 -18.43
C ASP A 239 -3.89 9.91 -17.87
N ALA A 240 -3.96 9.52 -16.62
CA ALA A 240 -2.92 8.76 -15.94
C ALA A 240 -3.53 7.78 -14.94
N VAL A 241 -2.87 6.65 -14.71
CA VAL A 241 -3.21 5.76 -13.59
C VAL A 241 -2.82 6.45 -12.29
N VAL A 242 -3.75 6.47 -11.34
CA VAL A 242 -3.58 7.03 -9.99
C VAL A 242 -3.58 5.97 -8.89
N GLY A 243 -4.05 4.76 -9.19
CA GLY A 243 -4.08 3.66 -8.22
C GLY A 243 -4.12 2.29 -8.88
N MET A 244 -3.56 1.32 -8.18
CA MET A 244 -3.68 -0.10 -8.46
C MET A 244 -4.14 -0.81 -7.19
N SER A 245 -5.10 -1.71 -7.33
CA SER A 245 -5.60 -2.56 -6.24
C SER A 245 -5.50 -4.01 -6.65
N ILE A 246 -5.12 -4.86 -5.72
CA ILE A 246 -5.17 -6.32 -5.86
C ILE A 246 -6.41 -6.79 -5.13
N LEU A 247 -7.32 -7.43 -5.85
CA LEU A 247 -8.62 -7.86 -5.37
C LEU A 247 -8.70 -9.38 -5.40
N ARG A 248 -9.52 -9.97 -4.54
CA ARG A 248 -9.81 -11.40 -4.61
C ARG A 248 -10.53 -11.73 -5.91
N HIS A 249 -10.09 -12.77 -6.58
CA HIS A 249 -10.82 -13.33 -7.72
C HIS A 249 -12.00 -14.14 -7.22
N VAL A 250 -13.17 -13.89 -7.77
CA VAL A 250 -14.39 -14.63 -7.46
C VAL A 250 -14.95 -15.20 -8.75
N ASN A 251 -15.13 -16.50 -8.77
CA ASN A 251 -15.83 -17.19 -9.84
C ASN A 251 -17.34 -17.06 -9.64
N TYR A 252 -18.00 -16.57 -10.67
CA TYR A 252 -19.45 -16.46 -10.72
C TYR A 252 -20.03 -17.52 -11.62
N GLU A 253 -21.22 -18.00 -11.27
CA GLU A 253 -21.99 -18.97 -12.05
C GLU A 253 -23.19 -18.27 -12.70
N ASP A 254 -23.74 -18.88 -13.74
CA ASP A 254 -25.02 -18.45 -14.28
C ASP A 254 -26.14 -18.94 -13.35
N VAL A 255 -27.11 -18.07 -13.08
CA VAL A 255 -28.23 -18.44 -12.20
C VAL A 255 -29.14 -19.40 -12.93
N PRO A 256 -29.43 -20.62 -12.37
CA PRO A 256 -30.28 -21.57 -12.99
C PRO A 256 -31.67 -21.00 -13.36
N ASN A 257 -32.14 -21.30 -14.55
CA ASN A 257 -33.43 -20.85 -15.10
C ASN A 257 -33.57 -19.32 -15.24
N SER A 258 -32.46 -18.62 -15.40
CA SER A 258 -32.40 -17.14 -15.57
C SER A 258 -31.31 -16.80 -16.58
N ASP A 259 -31.50 -15.75 -17.37
CA ASP A 259 -30.47 -15.19 -18.23
C ASP A 259 -29.50 -14.27 -17.45
N LEU A 260 -29.61 -14.27 -16.10
CA LEU A 260 -28.84 -13.41 -15.22
C LEU A 260 -27.63 -14.12 -14.67
N HIS A 261 -26.52 -13.39 -14.63
CA HIS A 261 -25.29 -13.83 -14.00
C HIS A 261 -25.34 -13.56 -12.48
N GLU A 262 -24.82 -14.46 -11.63
CA GLU A 262 -24.83 -14.32 -10.16
C GLU A 262 -24.37 -12.96 -9.67
N ARG A 263 -23.32 -12.39 -10.28
CA ARG A 263 -22.81 -11.07 -9.96
C ARG A 263 -23.88 -9.97 -10.05
N GLU A 264 -24.72 -10.03 -11.08
CA GLU A 264 -25.79 -9.04 -11.28
C GLU A 264 -26.91 -9.22 -10.28
N VAL A 265 -27.29 -10.48 -10.02
CA VAL A 265 -28.30 -10.82 -9.02
C VAL A 265 -27.83 -10.38 -7.63
N TYR A 266 -26.57 -10.67 -7.27
CA TYR A 266 -25.97 -10.22 -6.01
C TYR A 266 -26.05 -8.70 -5.83
N LEU A 267 -25.62 -7.93 -6.83
CA LEU A 267 -25.63 -6.46 -6.78
C LEU A 267 -27.06 -5.90 -6.63
N ARG A 268 -28.04 -6.47 -7.34
CA ARG A 268 -29.45 -6.08 -7.21
C ARG A 268 -30.00 -6.41 -5.83
N GLN A 269 -29.78 -7.64 -5.36
CA GLN A 269 -30.24 -8.11 -4.05
C GLN A 269 -29.64 -7.32 -2.89
N THR A 270 -28.32 -7.08 -2.90
CA THR A 270 -27.67 -6.29 -1.85
C THR A 270 -28.07 -4.81 -1.88
N SER A 271 -28.29 -4.25 -3.07
CA SER A 271 -28.85 -2.90 -3.21
C SER A 271 -30.27 -2.78 -2.64
N TYR A 272 -31.11 -3.79 -2.90
CA TYR A 272 -32.44 -3.91 -2.31
C TYR A 272 -32.38 -3.99 -0.78
N LEU A 273 -31.58 -4.93 -0.23
CA LEU A 273 -31.44 -5.10 1.20
C LEU A 273 -30.96 -3.84 1.92
N ARG A 274 -29.97 -3.12 1.35
CA ARG A 274 -29.50 -1.86 1.91
C ARG A 274 -30.56 -0.79 1.95
N ARG A 275 -31.44 -0.70 0.94
CA ARG A 275 -32.57 0.24 0.93
C ARG A 275 -33.60 -0.11 1.97
N VAL A 276 -34.00 -1.37 2.05
CA VAL A 276 -34.95 -1.84 3.05
C VAL A 276 -34.46 -1.60 4.47
N THR A 277 -33.16 -1.74 4.74
CA THR A 277 -32.57 -1.52 6.07
C THR A 277 -32.50 -0.03 6.43
N ASN A 278 -32.28 0.86 5.44
CA ASN A 278 -32.05 2.29 5.67
C ASN A 278 -33.32 3.17 5.55
N GLU A 279 -34.37 2.67 4.90
CA GLU A 279 -35.60 3.43 4.75
C GLU A 279 -36.58 3.17 5.91
N THR A 280 -36.87 4.24 6.63
CA THR A 280 -37.94 4.32 7.65
C THR A 280 -39.31 4.68 7.05
N THR A 281 -39.40 4.82 5.73
CA THR A 281 -40.59 5.26 5.01
C THR A 281 -41.26 4.15 4.20
N GLU A 282 -42.59 4.15 4.22
CA GLU A 282 -43.51 3.17 3.60
C GLU A 282 -43.52 3.14 2.06
N ASN A 283 -42.44 3.50 1.40
CA ASN A 283 -42.35 3.37 -0.05
C ASN A 283 -42.11 1.89 -0.42
N GLU A 284 -43.00 1.32 -1.25
CA GLU A 284 -42.82 0.00 -1.82
C GLU A 284 -41.51 -0.06 -2.59
N ILE A 285 -40.54 -0.80 -2.03
CA ILE A 285 -39.27 -1.08 -2.71
C ILE A 285 -39.48 -2.40 -3.47
N ASP A 286 -39.40 -2.33 -4.80
CA ASP A 286 -39.52 -3.51 -5.64
C ASP A 286 -38.47 -4.56 -5.29
N GLN A 287 -38.92 -5.72 -4.82
CA GLN A 287 -38.09 -6.87 -4.56
C GLN A 287 -37.58 -7.45 -5.88
N PRO A 288 -36.30 -7.84 -5.98
CA PRO A 288 -35.79 -8.51 -7.18
C PRO A 288 -36.52 -9.85 -7.43
N ASP A 289 -36.92 -10.10 -8.69
CA ASP A 289 -37.62 -11.34 -9.08
C ASP A 289 -36.74 -12.58 -8.89
N VAL A 290 -35.40 -12.40 -8.97
CA VAL A 290 -34.41 -13.47 -8.83
C VAL A 290 -33.50 -13.12 -7.66
N MET A 291 -33.32 -14.09 -6.74
CA MET A 291 -32.47 -13.95 -5.55
C MET A 291 -31.53 -15.14 -5.43
N LEU A 292 -30.36 -14.91 -4.91
CA LEU A 292 -29.38 -15.96 -4.55
C LEU A 292 -29.82 -16.66 -3.26
N SER A 293 -29.37 -17.91 -3.08
CA SER A 293 -29.52 -18.60 -1.80
C SER A 293 -28.80 -17.85 -0.67
N PRO A 294 -29.28 -17.99 0.58
CA PRO A 294 -28.63 -17.34 1.73
C PRO A 294 -27.13 -17.70 1.86
N GLU A 295 -26.78 -18.96 1.61
CA GLU A 295 -25.41 -19.46 1.69
C GLU A 295 -24.53 -18.79 0.62
N ARG A 296 -25.03 -18.70 -0.63
CA ARG A 296 -24.29 -18.08 -1.73
C ARG A 296 -24.17 -16.59 -1.55
N LEU A 297 -25.23 -15.93 -1.08
CA LEU A 297 -25.20 -14.53 -0.74
C LEU A 297 -24.16 -14.22 0.36
N ALA A 298 -24.10 -15.02 1.40
CA ALA A 298 -23.12 -14.90 2.48
C ALA A 298 -21.67 -15.13 1.97
N PHE A 299 -21.47 -16.14 1.12
CA PHE A 299 -20.16 -16.41 0.50
C PHE A 299 -19.67 -15.20 -0.32
N LEU A 300 -20.51 -14.69 -1.22
CA LEU A 300 -20.16 -13.52 -2.04
C LEU A 300 -19.97 -12.28 -1.18
N GLY A 301 -20.75 -12.09 -0.11
CA GLY A 301 -20.62 -11.00 0.83
C GLY A 301 -19.31 -11.02 1.61
N ALA A 302 -18.86 -12.20 2.02
CA ALA A 302 -17.55 -12.37 2.69
C ALA A 302 -16.35 -12.15 1.77
N ALA A 303 -16.54 -12.32 0.46
CA ALA A 303 -15.50 -12.09 -0.55
C ALA A 303 -15.57 -10.70 -1.21
N GLU A 304 -16.59 -9.89 -0.88
CA GLU A 304 -16.78 -8.57 -1.49
C GLU A 304 -15.77 -7.56 -0.97
N ASP A 305 -15.04 -6.94 -1.89
CA ASP A 305 -14.20 -5.78 -1.62
C ASP A 305 -14.96 -4.50 -2.00
N PHE A 306 -14.73 -3.41 -1.27
CA PHE A 306 -15.27 -2.09 -1.60
C PHE A 306 -14.16 -1.15 -2.02
N ILE A 307 -14.32 -0.52 -3.18
CA ILE A 307 -13.37 0.43 -3.71
C ILE A 307 -13.79 1.85 -3.32
N LEU A 308 -12.98 2.49 -2.50
CA LEU A 308 -13.10 3.91 -2.24
C LEU A 308 -12.49 4.67 -3.42
N THR A 309 -13.23 5.63 -3.94
CA THR A 309 -12.74 6.58 -4.95
C THR A 309 -12.92 7.99 -4.42
N VAL A 310 -11.85 8.79 -4.45
CA VAL A 310 -11.85 10.19 -3.97
C VAL A 310 -11.32 11.10 -5.07
N THR A 311 -11.97 12.27 -5.21
CA THR A 311 -11.61 13.30 -6.19
C THR A 311 -10.93 14.51 -5.55
N GLU A 312 -10.27 15.32 -6.35
CA GLU A 312 -9.51 16.50 -5.92
C GLU A 312 -10.37 17.55 -5.20
N ASN A 313 -11.66 17.61 -5.48
CA ASN A 313 -12.57 18.55 -4.81
C ASN A 313 -13.23 17.96 -3.55
N GLY A 314 -12.78 16.79 -3.07
CA GLY A 314 -13.27 16.19 -1.81
C GLY A 314 -14.58 15.42 -1.94
N ILE A 315 -14.98 15.07 -3.16
CA ILE A 315 -16.10 14.16 -3.42
C ILE A 315 -15.56 12.72 -3.48
N GLY A 316 -16.31 11.78 -2.94
CA GLY A 316 -15.94 10.37 -3.03
C GLY A 316 -17.10 9.43 -2.75
N LYS A 317 -16.84 8.15 -2.90
CA LYS A 317 -17.80 7.07 -2.71
C LYS A 317 -17.12 5.75 -2.49
N ARG A 318 -17.86 4.79 -1.93
CA ARG A 318 -17.52 3.37 -1.97
C ARG A 318 -18.32 2.69 -3.06
N THR A 319 -17.69 1.82 -3.81
CA THR A 319 -18.35 1.02 -4.86
C THR A 319 -17.93 -0.43 -4.69
N SER A 320 -18.89 -1.35 -4.76
CA SER A 320 -18.61 -2.78 -4.75
C SER A 320 -17.62 -3.15 -5.87
N ALA A 321 -16.61 -3.93 -5.55
CA ALA A 321 -15.67 -4.43 -6.55
C ALA A 321 -16.37 -5.28 -7.63
N TYR A 322 -17.54 -5.83 -7.32
CA TYR A 322 -18.36 -6.59 -8.26
C TYR A 322 -19.01 -5.73 -9.36
N GLU A 323 -19.08 -4.42 -9.16
CA GLU A 323 -19.47 -3.47 -10.23
C GLU A 323 -18.46 -3.42 -11.40
N TYR A 324 -17.19 -3.77 -11.14
CA TYR A 324 -16.13 -3.78 -12.14
C TYR A 324 -16.02 -5.17 -12.78
N ARG A 325 -16.58 -5.30 -13.99
CA ARG A 325 -16.50 -6.57 -14.72
C ARG A 325 -15.04 -6.90 -15.04
N ILE A 326 -14.70 -8.17 -14.97
CA ILE A 326 -13.39 -8.67 -15.38
C ILE A 326 -13.33 -8.63 -16.91
N THR A 327 -12.28 -8.06 -17.46
CA THR A 327 -12.05 -7.95 -18.90
C THR A 327 -10.58 -8.26 -19.21
N ASN A 328 -10.25 -8.45 -20.49
CA ASN A 328 -8.86 -8.54 -20.88
C ASN A 328 -8.14 -7.21 -20.59
N ARG A 329 -6.85 -7.29 -20.16
CA ARG A 329 -6.00 -6.11 -19.96
C ARG A 329 -5.81 -5.31 -21.25
N GLY A 330 -5.42 -4.05 -21.11
CA GLY A 330 -5.05 -3.17 -22.24
C GLY A 330 -6.24 -2.52 -22.94
N GLY A 331 -7.48 -2.75 -22.47
CA GLY A 331 -8.68 -2.04 -22.91
C GLY A 331 -8.77 -0.59 -22.40
N GLN A 332 -9.78 0.15 -22.84
CA GLN A 332 -10.03 1.54 -22.41
C GLN A 332 -10.61 1.66 -20.98
N GLY A 333 -10.97 0.52 -20.37
CA GLY A 333 -11.66 0.49 -19.09
C GLY A 333 -13.13 0.95 -19.17
N ILE A 334 -13.74 1.04 -18.02
CA ILE A 334 -15.14 1.46 -17.82
C ILE A 334 -15.17 2.66 -16.86
N TRP A 335 -16.25 3.41 -16.84
CA TRP A 335 -16.42 4.50 -15.88
C TRP A 335 -16.44 3.96 -14.46
N ASN A 336 -15.62 4.56 -13.62
CA ASN A 336 -15.54 4.33 -12.19
C ASN A 336 -16.35 5.37 -11.42
N ILE A 337 -16.17 6.63 -11.76
CA ILE A 337 -16.86 7.77 -11.16
C ILE A 337 -17.18 8.78 -12.26
N ASP A 338 -18.27 9.52 -12.09
CA ASP A 338 -18.62 10.61 -12.99
C ASP A 338 -17.80 11.86 -12.62
N VAL A 339 -16.80 12.16 -13.45
CA VAL A 339 -15.91 13.32 -13.29
C VAL A 339 -16.58 14.53 -13.91
N THR A 340 -17.01 15.45 -13.04
CA THR A 340 -17.62 16.74 -13.41
C THR A 340 -16.76 17.87 -12.88
N ASP A 341 -16.99 19.10 -13.33
CA ASP A 341 -16.29 20.29 -12.79
C ASP A 341 -16.45 20.41 -11.27
N LYS A 342 -17.59 19.95 -10.74
CA LYS A 342 -17.86 19.91 -9.30
C LYS A 342 -17.02 18.87 -8.57
N ALA A 343 -16.85 17.69 -9.14
CA ALA A 343 -16.10 16.60 -8.52
C ALA A 343 -14.60 16.81 -8.68
N GLY A 344 -14.16 17.31 -9.81
CA GLY A 344 -12.75 17.32 -10.17
C GLY A 344 -12.21 15.95 -10.54
N LEU A 345 -10.92 15.86 -10.77
CA LEU A 345 -10.24 14.64 -11.20
C LEU A 345 -10.05 13.65 -10.02
N VAL A 346 -9.93 12.36 -10.33
CA VAL A 346 -9.68 11.34 -9.30
C VAL A 346 -8.24 11.46 -8.78
N VAL A 347 -8.12 11.44 -7.46
CA VAL A 347 -6.83 11.47 -6.74
C VAL A 347 -6.45 10.09 -6.24
N ALA A 348 -7.42 9.30 -5.77
CA ALA A 348 -7.16 7.99 -5.19
C ALA A 348 -8.29 6.99 -5.49
N GLY A 349 -7.91 5.71 -5.62
CA GLY A 349 -8.82 4.59 -5.75
C GLY A 349 -8.16 3.34 -5.18
N PHE A 350 -8.69 2.81 -4.06
CA PHE A 350 -8.14 1.65 -3.36
C PHE A 350 -9.22 0.91 -2.56
N PRO A 351 -9.02 -0.38 -2.24
CA PRO A 351 -9.94 -1.15 -1.43
C PRO A 351 -9.95 -0.67 0.03
N VAL A 352 -11.12 -0.71 0.63
CA VAL A 352 -11.36 -0.32 2.03
C VAL A 352 -12.31 -1.28 2.72
N ASN A 353 -12.13 -1.46 4.03
CA ASN A 353 -13.08 -2.13 4.91
C ASN A 353 -14.03 -1.11 5.57
N HIS A 354 -15.13 -1.62 6.10
CA HIS A 354 -16.14 -0.77 6.76
C HIS A 354 -15.61 -0.07 8.01
N SER A 355 -14.71 -0.74 8.75
CA SER A 355 -14.09 -0.24 9.97
C SER A 355 -12.89 0.70 9.75
N ASP A 356 -12.40 0.78 8.51
CA ASP A 356 -11.23 1.58 8.19
C ASP A 356 -11.49 3.09 8.35
N GLN A 357 -10.39 3.83 8.44
CA GLN A 357 -10.39 5.28 8.41
C GLN A 357 -9.45 5.78 7.31
N ILE A 358 -9.74 6.95 6.80
CA ILE A 358 -8.90 7.59 5.78
C ILE A 358 -8.39 8.94 6.27
N MET A 359 -7.22 9.31 5.77
CA MET A 359 -6.65 10.64 5.91
C MET A 359 -6.60 11.29 4.54
N LEU A 360 -7.26 12.43 4.39
CA LEU A 360 -7.14 13.27 3.21
C LEU A 360 -6.18 14.43 3.51
N VAL A 361 -5.38 14.78 2.52
CA VAL A 361 -4.43 15.90 2.58
C VAL A 361 -4.72 16.84 1.45
N THR A 362 -4.79 18.13 1.75
CA THR A 362 -4.98 19.17 0.75
C THR A 362 -3.67 19.83 0.34
N ASN A 363 -3.66 20.54 -0.78
CA ASN A 363 -2.50 21.32 -1.24
C ASN A 363 -2.13 22.48 -0.31
N SER A 364 -3.05 22.93 0.55
CA SER A 364 -2.80 23.92 1.62
C SER A 364 -2.23 23.29 2.90
N GLY A 365 -2.07 21.95 2.94
CA GLY A 365 -1.57 21.23 4.11
C GLY A 365 -2.66 20.88 5.14
N GLN A 366 -3.94 21.08 4.84
CA GLN A 366 -5.01 20.63 5.74
C GLN A 366 -5.12 19.10 5.74
N LEU A 367 -5.43 18.57 6.91
CA LEU A 367 -5.51 17.16 7.21
C LEU A 367 -6.90 16.84 7.73
N ILE A 368 -7.55 15.91 7.07
CA ILE A 368 -8.92 15.52 7.41
C ILE A 368 -8.96 14.02 7.61
N ARG A 369 -9.39 13.60 8.79
CA ARG A 369 -9.65 12.20 9.11
C ARG A 369 -11.14 11.93 8.99
N CYS A 370 -11.49 10.87 8.25
CA CYS A 370 -12.87 10.47 8.03
C CYS A 370 -13.00 8.96 8.22
N ALA A 371 -14.07 8.51 8.85
CA ALA A 371 -14.40 7.10 8.95
C ALA A 371 -14.99 6.63 7.61
N VAL A 372 -14.59 5.44 7.16
CA VAL A 372 -15.04 4.88 5.86
C VAL A 372 -16.52 4.53 5.89
N ASP A 373 -17.08 4.15 7.04
CA ASP A 373 -18.49 3.81 7.22
C ASP A 373 -19.43 4.99 6.93
N GLU A 374 -18.98 6.22 7.15
CA GLU A 374 -19.74 7.45 6.84
C GLU A 374 -19.86 7.71 5.34
N ILE A 375 -19.01 7.06 4.52
CA ILE A 375 -19.03 7.24 3.06
C ILE A 375 -20.01 6.24 2.43
N GLY A 376 -21.02 6.75 1.74
CA GLY A 376 -22.07 5.93 1.13
C GLY A 376 -21.56 4.94 0.09
N ILE A 377 -22.22 3.77 0.01
CA ILE A 377 -21.98 2.77 -1.03
C ILE A 377 -22.91 3.08 -2.20
N THR A 378 -22.34 3.34 -3.37
CA THR A 378 -23.08 3.72 -4.59
C THR A 378 -22.50 3.04 -5.83
N GLY A 379 -23.29 2.99 -6.90
CA GLY A 379 -22.88 2.41 -8.18
C GLY A 379 -21.77 3.23 -8.87
N ARG A 380 -21.10 2.60 -9.83
CA ARG A 380 -19.95 3.20 -10.57
C ARG A 380 -20.27 4.53 -11.25
N ARG A 381 -21.42 4.65 -11.89
CA ARG A 381 -21.80 5.84 -12.68
C ARG A 381 -22.37 6.98 -11.84
N THR A 382 -22.08 7.05 -10.57
CA THR A 382 -22.48 8.13 -9.70
C THR A 382 -21.32 9.07 -9.42
N GLN A 383 -21.62 10.33 -9.16
CA GLN A 383 -20.63 11.34 -8.79
C GLN A 383 -20.07 11.11 -7.37
N GLY A 384 -20.83 10.44 -6.51
CA GLY A 384 -20.49 10.28 -5.08
C GLY A 384 -21.05 11.41 -4.21
N VAL A 385 -20.55 11.49 -2.98
CA VAL A 385 -20.97 12.46 -1.97
C VAL A 385 -19.78 13.29 -1.49
N TRP A 386 -20.05 14.43 -0.86
CA TRP A 386 -19.00 15.19 -0.19
C TRP A 386 -18.46 14.41 0.99
N ILE A 387 -17.19 14.00 0.93
CA ILE A 387 -16.43 13.52 2.08
C ILE A 387 -15.93 14.73 2.86
N PHE A 388 -15.43 15.71 2.14
CA PHE A 388 -14.95 16.97 2.69
C PHE A 388 -15.20 18.13 1.71
N ARG A 389 -15.51 19.31 2.23
CA ARG A 389 -15.63 20.51 1.42
C ARG A 389 -14.34 21.29 1.46
N VAL A 390 -13.61 21.29 0.35
CA VAL A 390 -12.43 22.12 0.16
C VAL A 390 -12.82 23.57 -0.13
N ASN A 391 -11.96 24.52 0.21
CA ASN A 391 -12.14 25.92 -0.18
C ASN A 391 -11.94 26.10 -1.70
N ASN A 392 -12.31 27.27 -2.25
CA ASN A 392 -12.35 27.48 -3.71
C ASN A 392 -11.02 27.22 -4.44
N ASP A 393 -9.87 27.45 -3.79
CA ASP A 393 -8.53 27.25 -4.38
C ASP A 393 -7.80 26.03 -3.80
N GLU A 394 -8.51 25.23 -3.00
CA GLU A 394 -7.96 24.10 -2.30
C GLU A 394 -8.36 22.79 -2.99
N LYS A 395 -7.43 21.84 -3.05
CA LYS A 395 -7.63 20.53 -3.65
C LYS A 395 -7.04 19.43 -2.77
N VAL A 396 -7.73 18.31 -2.70
CA VAL A 396 -7.17 17.08 -2.14
C VAL A 396 -6.05 16.60 -3.05
N VAL A 397 -4.88 16.36 -2.49
CA VAL A 397 -3.68 15.91 -3.24
C VAL A 397 -3.25 14.50 -2.88
N SER A 398 -3.67 13.99 -1.72
CA SER A 398 -3.37 12.62 -1.27
C SER A 398 -4.49 12.09 -0.39
N VAL A 399 -4.70 10.79 -0.46
CA VAL A 399 -5.60 10.03 0.42
C VAL A 399 -4.89 8.76 0.85
N SER A 400 -4.78 8.56 2.16
CA SER A 400 -4.13 7.39 2.76
C SER A 400 -5.12 6.61 3.62
N LEU A 401 -5.01 5.29 3.60
CA LEU A 401 -5.75 4.40 4.46
C LEU A 401 -5.11 4.36 5.85
N ILE A 402 -5.92 4.51 6.87
CA ILE A 402 -5.53 4.27 8.26
C ILE A 402 -6.22 2.98 8.69
N GLY A 403 -5.48 1.87 8.72
CA GLY A 403 -6.03 0.58 9.14
C GLY A 403 -6.30 0.50 10.64
N ASP A 404 -7.28 -0.31 11.02
CA ASP A 404 -7.74 -0.48 12.42
C ASP A 404 -6.82 -1.37 13.28
N GLU A 405 -5.67 -1.81 12.81
CA GLU A 405 -4.80 -2.74 13.56
C GLU A 405 -4.33 -2.22 14.95
N VAL A 406 -4.67 -0.98 15.31
CA VAL A 406 -4.38 -0.39 16.62
C VAL A 406 -5.52 -0.55 17.62
N ASN A 407 -6.72 -0.99 17.20
CA ASN A 407 -7.92 -1.02 18.08
C ASN A 407 -8.46 -2.43 18.42
N SER A 408 -7.87 -3.52 17.93
CA SER A 408 -8.45 -4.86 18.09
C SER A 408 -7.83 -5.71 19.21
N SER A 409 -7.62 -5.13 20.39
CA SER A 409 -7.40 -5.93 21.58
C SER A 409 -7.97 -5.21 22.80
N ASP A 410 -9.26 -5.31 22.99
CA ASP A 410 -9.87 -5.39 24.32
C ASP A 410 -11.41 -5.59 24.26
N ASP A 411 -11.84 -6.81 24.15
CA ASP A 411 -13.15 -7.23 24.67
C ASP A 411 -12.86 -8.35 25.70
N GLY A 412 -12.88 -7.99 26.96
CA GLY A 412 -12.97 -8.96 28.04
C GLY A 412 -12.14 -8.61 29.26
N ASP A 413 -12.59 -7.79 30.14
CA ASP A 413 -12.87 -8.22 31.51
C ASP A 413 -13.66 -7.14 32.26
N SER A 414 -14.81 -7.55 32.71
CA SER A 414 -15.73 -6.75 33.50
C SER A 414 -15.58 -7.05 34.97
N ALA A 415 -15.60 -6.01 35.74
CA ALA A 415 -16.20 -5.89 37.05
C ALA A 415 -15.79 -6.89 38.13
N GLU A 416 -15.00 -6.44 39.06
CA GLU A 416 -15.20 -6.82 40.46
C GLU A 416 -15.20 -5.58 41.38
N GLY A 417 -16.23 -5.57 42.16
CA GLY A 417 -16.73 -4.58 43.02
C GLY A 417 -15.77 -4.09 44.13
N GLN A 418 -15.94 -2.87 44.46
CA GLN A 418 -15.52 -2.31 45.74
C GLN A 418 -16.44 -2.82 46.84
N PRO A 419 -15.95 -3.23 48.01
CA PRO A 419 -16.71 -3.14 49.25
C PRO A 419 -16.37 -1.82 49.92
N GLU A 420 -17.41 -1.10 50.23
CA GLU A 420 -17.42 -0.06 51.29
C GLU A 420 -16.95 -0.64 52.63
N LEU A 421 -16.04 0.09 53.27
CA LEU A 421 -16.07 0.38 54.73
C LEU A 421 -15.20 1.61 54.99
#